data_7a9e44e2c643a0ea429925fc8617fd81
#
_entry.id   7a9e44e2c643a0ea429925fc8617fd81
#
_cell.length_a   1.000
_cell.length_b   1.000
_cell.length_c   1.000
_cell.angle_alpha   90.00
_cell.angle_beta   90.00
_cell.angle_gamma   90.00
#
_symmetry.space_group_name_H-M   'P 1'
#
loop_
_entity.id
_entity.type
_entity.pdbx_description
1 polymer ?
#
loop_
_entity_poly.entity_id
_entity_poly.type
_entity_poly.pdbx_seq_one_letter_code
_entity_poly.pdbx_strand_id
1 'polypeptide(L)' 'MITINIDKAKAIAHDKRRQARSAEFAPLDIKATIPSEATAAEAARQIIRDKYALMQSDINAATTIEQIKAAMPETS' A
#
# COMPACT_ATOMS: atom_id res chain seq x y z
N MET A 1 -25.29 -4.81 -21.21
CA MET A 1 -24.90 -5.12 -19.83
C MET A 1 -23.48 -4.65 -19.58
N ILE A 2 -23.29 -3.89 -18.53
CA ILE A 2 -21.96 -3.40 -18.19
C ILE A 2 -21.22 -4.46 -17.39
N THR A 3 -20.12 -4.94 -17.92
CA THR A 3 -19.27 -5.89 -17.23
C THR A 3 -18.17 -5.11 -16.50
N ILE A 4 -18.09 -5.27 -15.20
CA ILE A 4 -17.02 -4.64 -14.41
C ILE A 4 -15.74 -5.44 -14.66
N ASN A 5 -14.71 -4.74 -15.10
CA ASN A 5 -13.40 -5.35 -15.33
C ASN A 5 -12.62 -5.39 -14.03
N ILE A 6 -12.66 -6.52 -13.35
CA ILE A 6 -11.97 -6.73 -12.08
C ILE A 6 -10.45 -6.59 -12.23
N ASP A 7 -9.90 -7.07 -13.33
CA ASP A 7 -8.45 -6.97 -13.59
C ASP A 7 -8.01 -5.52 -13.68
N LYS A 8 -8.79 -4.68 -14.37
CA LYS A 8 -8.50 -3.26 -14.47
C LYS A 8 -8.63 -2.57 -13.12
N ALA A 9 -9.66 -2.92 -12.33
CA ALA A 9 -9.85 -2.38 -11.00
C ALA A 9 -8.69 -2.76 -10.08
N LYS A 10 -8.18 -3.99 -10.17
CA LYS A 10 -7.01 -4.43 -9.43
C LYS A 10 -5.76 -3.65 -9.81
N ALA A 11 -5.57 -3.40 -11.11
CA ALA A 11 -4.42 -2.62 -11.58
C ALA A 11 -4.44 -1.20 -11.01
N ILE A 12 -5.60 -0.56 -10.98
CA ILE A 12 -5.76 0.77 -10.38
C ILE A 12 -5.49 0.72 -8.88
N ALA A 13 -6.01 -0.30 -8.21
CA ALA A 13 -5.80 -0.47 -6.76
C ALA A 13 -4.32 -0.66 -6.44
N HIS A 14 -3.59 -1.45 -7.22
CA HIS A 14 -2.15 -1.63 -7.02
C HIS A 14 -1.38 -0.34 -7.26
N ASP A 15 -1.77 0.48 -8.24
CA ASP A 15 -1.16 1.79 -8.46
C ASP A 15 -1.35 2.69 -7.24
N LYS A 16 -2.56 2.77 -6.71
CA LYS A 16 -2.85 3.57 -5.51
C LYS A 16 -2.09 3.06 -4.30
N ARG A 17 -1.99 1.74 -4.16
CA ARG A 17 -1.20 1.12 -3.11
C ARG A 17 0.27 1.55 -3.19
N ARG A 18 0.87 1.49 -4.38
CA ARG A 18 2.26 1.89 -4.58
C ARG A 18 2.48 3.37 -4.29
N GLN A 19 1.55 4.22 -4.71
CA GLN A 19 1.63 5.66 -4.44
C GLN A 19 1.55 5.95 -2.94
N ALA A 20 0.62 5.32 -2.23
CA ALA A 20 0.48 5.48 -0.79
C ALA A 20 1.71 4.98 -0.04
N ARG A 21 2.26 3.83 -0.46
CA ARG A 21 3.48 3.27 0.12
C ARG A 21 4.66 4.22 -0.04
N SER A 22 4.84 4.76 -1.23
CA SER A 22 5.91 5.72 -1.50
C SER A 22 5.79 6.97 -0.64
N ALA A 23 4.56 7.48 -0.47
CA ALA A 23 4.30 8.64 0.35
C ALA A 23 4.62 8.38 1.83
N GLU A 24 4.35 7.17 2.32
CA GLU A 24 4.66 6.81 3.71
C GLU A 24 6.16 6.61 3.93
N PHE A 25 6.88 6.13 2.92
CA PHE A 25 8.33 5.95 3.04
C PHE A 25 9.11 7.26 2.98
N ALA A 26 8.60 8.29 2.30
CA ALA A 26 9.34 9.53 2.08
C ALA A 26 9.86 10.17 3.38
N PRO A 27 9.02 10.39 4.43
CA PRO A 27 9.54 10.97 5.68
C PRO A 27 10.50 10.03 6.41
N LEU A 28 10.33 8.72 6.28
CA LEU A 28 11.20 7.74 6.93
C LEU A 28 12.57 7.67 6.25
N ASP A 29 12.62 7.87 4.94
CA ASP A 29 13.89 7.92 4.21
C ASP A 29 14.74 9.11 4.71
N ILE A 30 14.10 10.24 5.01
CA ILE A 30 14.78 11.39 5.59
C ILE A 30 15.28 11.06 7.00
N LYS A 31 14.44 10.46 7.85
CA LYS A 31 14.82 10.08 9.21
C LYS A 31 15.93 9.04 9.25
N ALA A 32 15.96 8.15 8.27
CA ALA A 32 17.00 7.14 8.18
C ALA A 32 18.40 7.73 7.99
N THR A 33 18.51 8.97 7.54
CA THR A 33 19.81 9.66 7.40
C THR A 33 20.30 10.25 8.72
N ILE A 34 19.45 10.27 9.77
CA ILE A 34 19.80 10.79 11.10
C ILE A 34 20.18 9.61 11.99
N PRO A 35 21.45 9.52 12.46
CA PRO A 35 21.91 8.34 13.19
C PRO A 35 21.06 8.00 14.42
N SER A 36 20.58 9.00 15.16
CA SER A 36 19.77 8.76 16.35
C SER A 36 18.37 8.25 16.05
N GLU A 37 17.90 8.37 14.81
CA GLU A 37 16.54 7.95 14.41
C GLU A 37 16.56 6.78 13.43
N ALA A 38 17.72 6.35 12.97
CA ALA A 38 17.83 5.33 11.91
C ALA A 38 17.18 4.00 12.30
N THR A 39 17.38 3.55 13.56
CA THR A 39 16.81 2.28 14.03
C THR A 39 15.28 2.34 14.07
N ALA A 40 14.73 3.43 14.60
CA ALA A 40 13.28 3.61 14.67
C ALA A 40 12.68 3.76 13.27
N ALA A 41 13.37 4.46 12.37
CA ALA A 41 12.93 4.61 10.98
C ALA A 41 12.89 3.25 10.28
N GLU A 42 13.89 2.38 10.48
CA GLU A 42 13.91 1.06 9.86
C GLU A 42 12.79 0.18 10.41
N ALA A 43 12.52 0.23 11.72
CA ALA A 43 11.40 -0.51 12.31
C ALA A 43 10.07 -0.06 11.71
N ALA A 44 9.87 1.24 11.54
CA ALA A 44 8.66 1.79 10.93
C ALA A 44 8.54 1.38 9.45
N ARG A 45 9.65 1.37 8.72
CA ARG A 45 9.68 0.93 7.33
C ARG A 45 9.26 -0.54 7.20
N GLN A 46 9.70 -1.39 8.13
CA GLN A 46 9.32 -2.80 8.11
C GLN A 46 7.82 -2.98 8.33
N ILE A 47 7.24 -2.23 9.24
CA ILE A 47 5.78 -2.24 9.49
C ILE A 47 5.02 -1.85 8.21
N ILE A 48 5.51 -0.83 7.51
CA ILE A 48 4.90 -0.39 6.26
C ILE A 48 4.99 -1.47 5.18
N ARG A 49 6.16 -2.10 5.04
CA ARG A 49 6.34 -3.19 4.07
C ARG A 49 5.36 -4.33 4.34
N ASP A 50 5.22 -4.74 5.59
CA ASP A 50 4.34 -5.83 5.97
C ASP A 50 2.87 -5.46 5.70
N LYS A 51 2.48 -4.23 6.04
CA LYS A 51 1.13 -3.73 5.81
C LYS A 51 0.78 -3.76 4.32
N TYR A 52 1.66 -3.25 3.48
CA TYR A 52 1.39 -3.17 2.04
C TYR A 52 1.53 -4.51 1.34
N ALA A 53 2.32 -5.43 1.88
CA ALA A 53 2.37 -6.80 1.39
C ALA A 53 1.02 -7.49 1.59
N LEU A 54 0.38 -7.28 2.76
CA LEU A 54 -0.96 -7.80 3.01
C LEU A 54 -1.99 -7.17 2.07
N MET A 55 -1.91 -5.86 1.85
CA MET A 55 -2.79 -5.17 0.90
C MET A 55 -2.67 -5.76 -0.50
N GLN A 56 -1.44 -5.99 -0.94
CA GLN A 56 -1.20 -6.60 -2.25
C GLN A 56 -1.86 -7.97 -2.36
N SER A 57 -1.69 -8.80 -1.34
CA SER A 57 -2.28 -10.12 -1.29
C SER A 57 -3.81 -10.03 -1.31
N ASP A 58 -4.38 -9.14 -0.52
CA ASP A 58 -5.83 -8.96 -0.43
C ASP A 58 -6.42 -8.46 -1.76
N ILE A 59 -5.74 -7.53 -2.43
CA ILE A 59 -6.18 -7.06 -3.75
C ILE A 59 -6.14 -8.20 -4.76
N ASN A 60 -5.07 -9.00 -4.76
CA ASN A 60 -4.94 -10.12 -5.68
C ASN A 60 -6.01 -11.19 -5.45
N ALA A 61 -6.40 -11.40 -4.19
CA ALA A 61 -7.41 -12.39 -3.83
C ALA A 61 -8.85 -11.89 -4.03
N ALA A 62 -9.04 -10.58 -4.21
CA ALA A 62 -10.36 -9.99 -4.32
C ALA A 62 -11.08 -10.46 -5.59
N THR A 63 -12.37 -10.77 -5.46
CA THR A 63 -13.20 -11.19 -6.58
C THR A 63 -14.31 -10.19 -6.88
N THR A 64 -14.49 -9.18 -6.04
CA THR A 64 -15.50 -8.13 -6.23
C THR A 64 -14.88 -6.76 -6.06
N ILE A 65 -15.54 -5.74 -6.61
CA ILE A 65 -15.10 -4.34 -6.45
C ILE A 65 -15.11 -3.94 -4.96
N GLU A 66 -16.09 -4.41 -4.21
CA GLU A 66 -16.18 -4.11 -2.78
C GLU A 66 -14.99 -4.64 -2.01
N GLN A 67 -14.54 -5.85 -2.33
CA GLN A 67 -13.36 -6.43 -1.71
C GLN A 67 -12.09 -5.65 -2.07
N ILE A 68 -11.99 -5.18 -3.31
CA ILE A 68 -10.87 -4.35 -3.74
C ILE A 68 -10.84 -3.05 -2.97
N LYS A 69 -11.98 -2.39 -2.82
CA LYS A 69 -12.07 -1.15 -2.04
C LYS A 69 -11.68 -1.35 -0.58
N ALA A 70 -12.10 -2.46 0.01
CA ALA A 70 -11.76 -2.78 1.40
C ALA A 70 -10.27 -3.03 1.59
N ALA A 71 -9.58 -3.54 0.56
CA ALA A 71 -8.16 -3.83 0.62
C ALA A 71 -7.28 -2.62 0.30
N MET A 72 -7.85 -1.56 -0.29
CA MET A 72 -7.09 -0.37 -0.67
C MET A 72 -6.74 0.48 0.55
N PRO A 73 -5.60 1.21 0.49
CA PRO A 73 -5.28 2.15 1.55
C PRO A 73 -6.32 3.26 1.61
N GLU A 74 -6.65 3.70 2.81
CA GLU A 74 -7.55 4.83 2.98
C GLU A 74 -6.89 6.10 2.46
N THR A 75 -7.56 6.73 1.53
CA THR A 75 -7.18 8.07 1.09
C THR A 75 -8.21 9.04 1.68
N SER A 76 -7.78 9.79 2.62
CA SER A 76 -8.61 10.85 3.16
C SER A 76 -8.68 12.02 2.18
#